data_700ea3d83d464b525a88a2a7950ea6ad
#
_entry.id   700ea3d83d464b525a88a2a7950ea6ad
#
_cell.length_a   1.000
_cell.length_b   1.000
_cell.length_c   1.000
_cell.angle_alpha   90.00
_cell.angle_beta   90.00
_cell.angle_gamma   90.00
#
_symmetry.space_group_name_H-M   'P 1'
#
loop_
_entity.id
_entity.type
_entity.pdbx_description
1 polymer ?
#
loop_
_entity_poly.entity_id
_entity_poly.type
_entity_poly.pdbx_seq_one_letter_code
_entity_poly.pdbx_strand_id
1 'polypeptide(L)'
;MITVDGFDVSVAVAGPEKGSVVVVLGAAHQAPAAYEAVCQRLHTASLKTVVIGPDPRLTAKSVIGILDALEVRWALLVGDRLGGELAWELAATRLDRFIGLVVIDRGHPRVADLAGVIRDEHCPPVELNTTALVSTNAARAVARASQRYVYGDYRVVELLGRRNAADSTAQLAAEIVMRTSTW
;
A
#
# COMPACT_ATOMS: atom_id res chain seq x y z
N MET A 1 4.90 -10.41 -15.47
CA MET A 1 5.90 -11.13 -14.64
C MET A 1 5.22 -12.37 -14.05
N ILE A 2 5.85 -13.53 -14.13
CA ILE A 2 5.27 -14.77 -13.59
C ILE A 2 5.52 -14.82 -12.08
N THR A 3 4.47 -15.04 -11.30
CA THR A 3 4.54 -15.20 -9.85
C THR A 3 5.09 -16.58 -9.47
N VAL A 4 5.48 -16.72 -8.20
CA VAL A 4 5.88 -18.03 -7.63
C VAL A 4 4.73 -19.07 -7.64
N ASP A 5 3.50 -18.61 -7.78
CA ASP A 5 2.29 -19.45 -7.87
C ASP A 5 1.91 -19.77 -9.32
N GLY A 6 2.72 -19.36 -10.30
CA GLY A 6 2.65 -19.78 -11.72
C GLY A 6 1.65 -19.00 -12.58
N PHE A 7 1.18 -17.82 -12.16
CA PHE A 7 0.36 -16.96 -13.00
C PHE A 7 1.05 -15.64 -13.33
N ASP A 8 0.67 -15.02 -14.42
CA ASP A 8 1.24 -13.75 -14.85
C ASP A 8 0.54 -12.57 -14.18
N VAL A 9 1.32 -11.59 -13.73
CA VAL A 9 0.85 -10.34 -13.15
C VAL A 9 1.58 -9.16 -13.77
N SER A 10 0.85 -8.06 -13.94
CA SER A 10 1.41 -6.81 -14.45
C SER A 10 2.26 -6.15 -13.38
N VAL A 11 3.53 -5.89 -13.69
CA VAL A 11 4.48 -5.18 -12.81
C VAL A 11 5.16 -4.08 -13.58
N ALA A 12 5.07 -2.84 -13.09
CA ALA A 12 5.78 -1.69 -13.63
C ALA A 12 6.85 -1.21 -12.65
N VAL A 13 8.09 -1.15 -13.11
CA VAL A 13 9.25 -0.68 -12.32
C VAL A 13 9.78 0.59 -12.96
N ALA A 14 9.90 1.68 -12.19
CA ALA A 14 10.38 2.95 -12.69
C ALA A 14 11.04 3.80 -11.58
N GLY A 15 11.75 4.86 -12.00
CA GLY A 15 12.43 5.80 -11.11
C GLY A 15 13.91 5.52 -10.96
N PRO A 16 14.62 6.29 -10.11
CA PRO A 16 16.07 6.19 -9.96
C PRO A 16 16.52 4.84 -9.39
N GLU A 17 17.60 4.29 -9.95
CA GLU A 17 18.10 2.96 -9.53
C GLU A 17 18.45 2.86 -8.04
N LYS A 18 19.04 3.93 -7.49
CA LYS A 18 19.46 4.00 -6.08
C LYS A 18 18.40 4.59 -5.14
N GLY A 19 17.19 4.85 -5.63
CA GLY A 19 16.11 5.41 -4.81
C GLY A 19 15.57 4.38 -3.82
N SER A 20 15.12 4.85 -2.65
CA SER A 20 14.31 4.03 -1.75
C SER A 20 13.06 3.54 -2.48
N VAL A 21 12.69 2.28 -2.26
CA VAL A 21 11.64 1.64 -3.04
C VAL A 21 10.27 1.84 -2.39
N VAL A 22 9.29 2.18 -3.21
CA VAL A 22 7.87 2.21 -2.88
C VAL A 22 7.18 1.12 -3.70
N VAL A 23 6.54 0.18 -3.02
CA VAL A 23 5.73 -0.86 -3.65
C VAL A 23 4.26 -0.46 -3.59
N VAL A 24 3.61 -0.40 -4.73
CA VAL A 24 2.18 -0.07 -4.84
C VAL A 24 1.40 -1.32 -5.25
N LEU A 25 0.49 -1.74 -4.41
CA LEU A 25 -0.49 -2.79 -4.69
C LEU A 25 -1.79 -2.12 -5.16
N GLY A 26 -2.15 -2.34 -6.41
CA GLY A 26 -3.22 -1.61 -7.08
C GLY A 26 -4.64 -1.99 -6.63
N ALA A 27 -5.57 -1.07 -6.84
CA ALA A 27 -7.00 -1.32 -6.68
C ALA A 27 -7.53 -2.24 -7.79
N ALA A 28 -8.64 -2.93 -7.50
CA ALA A 28 -9.32 -3.76 -8.49
C ALA A 28 -9.59 -2.96 -9.79
N HIS A 29 -9.35 -3.60 -10.92
CA HIS A 29 -9.57 -3.02 -12.27
C HIS A 29 -8.68 -1.81 -12.61
N GLN A 30 -7.64 -1.53 -11.81
CA GLN A 30 -6.67 -0.45 -12.06
C GLN A 30 -5.37 -1.03 -12.62
N ALA A 31 -5.05 -0.74 -13.86
CA ALA A 31 -3.74 -1.07 -14.42
C ALA A 31 -2.63 -0.26 -13.74
N PRO A 32 -1.36 -0.71 -13.75
CA PRO A 32 -0.24 0.05 -13.20
C PRO A 32 -0.15 1.49 -13.73
N ALA A 33 -0.54 1.73 -14.97
CA ALA A 33 -0.57 3.07 -15.58
C ALA A 33 -1.50 4.06 -14.85
N ALA A 34 -2.50 3.59 -14.11
CA ALA A 34 -3.36 4.46 -13.30
C ALA A 34 -2.61 5.20 -12.18
N TYR A 35 -1.45 4.69 -11.78
CA TYR A 35 -0.59 5.28 -10.74
C TYR A 35 0.55 6.15 -11.31
N GLU A 36 0.61 6.34 -12.63
CA GLU A 36 1.71 7.05 -13.28
C GLU A 36 1.92 8.46 -12.72
N ALA A 37 0.85 9.23 -12.53
CA ALA A 37 0.93 10.59 -12.01
C ALA A 37 1.48 10.65 -10.57
N VAL A 38 1.14 9.69 -9.71
CA VAL A 38 1.72 9.56 -8.38
C VAL A 38 3.19 9.14 -8.49
N CYS A 39 3.49 8.14 -9.31
CA CYS A 39 4.85 7.65 -9.50
C CYS A 39 5.80 8.74 -9.99
N GLN A 40 5.39 9.58 -10.94
CA GLN A 40 6.21 10.71 -11.41
C GLN A 40 6.60 11.67 -10.28
N ARG A 41 5.66 11.96 -9.36
CA ARG A 41 5.96 12.79 -8.18
C ARG A 41 6.93 12.10 -7.23
N LEU A 42 6.78 10.79 -7.03
CA LEU A 42 7.70 9.99 -6.22
C LEU A 42 9.11 9.93 -6.83
N HIS A 43 9.21 9.80 -8.16
CA HIS A 43 10.50 9.84 -8.86
C HIS A 43 11.20 11.20 -8.70
N THR A 44 10.43 12.30 -8.71
CA THR A 44 10.96 13.65 -8.44
C THR A 44 11.51 13.76 -7.01
N ALA A 45 10.94 13.00 -6.06
CA ALA A 45 11.44 12.88 -4.69
C ALA A 45 12.55 11.81 -4.54
N SER A 46 13.14 11.35 -5.65
CA SER A 46 14.20 10.34 -5.70
C SER A 46 13.79 8.96 -5.18
N LEU A 47 12.51 8.63 -5.26
CA LEU A 47 11.98 7.30 -4.90
C LEU A 47 11.83 6.43 -6.16
N LYS A 48 12.16 5.15 -6.02
CA LYS A 48 11.90 4.12 -7.04
C LYS A 48 10.54 3.49 -6.79
N THR A 49 9.77 3.21 -7.82
CA THR A 49 8.45 2.62 -7.70
C THR A 49 8.38 1.23 -8.33
N VAL A 50 7.68 0.33 -7.65
CA VAL A 50 7.28 -0.99 -8.15
C VAL A 50 5.76 -1.05 -8.02
N VAL A 51 5.04 -0.95 -9.13
CA VAL A 51 3.57 -1.02 -9.14
C VAL A 51 3.16 -2.41 -9.59
N ILE A 52 2.47 -3.13 -8.71
CA ILE A 52 1.95 -4.47 -8.97
C ILE A 52 0.46 -4.33 -9.26
N GLY A 53 0.04 -4.74 -10.44
CA GLY A 53 -1.35 -4.71 -10.85
C GLY A 53 -2.21 -5.66 -10.01
N PRO A 54 -3.51 -5.37 -9.88
CA PRO A 54 -4.40 -6.21 -9.09
C PRO A 54 -4.65 -7.54 -9.79
N ASP A 55 -4.56 -8.61 -9.02
CA ASP A 55 -5.02 -9.95 -9.41
C ASP A 55 -5.63 -10.62 -8.16
N PRO A 56 -6.84 -11.17 -8.24
CA PRO A 56 -7.48 -11.81 -7.09
C PRO A 56 -6.73 -13.04 -6.57
N ARG A 57 -5.82 -13.60 -7.35
CA ARG A 57 -4.96 -14.72 -6.96
C ARG A 57 -3.67 -14.28 -6.26
N LEU A 58 -3.39 -12.97 -6.22
CA LEU A 58 -2.16 -12.44 -5.64
C LEU A 58 -2.14 -12.69 -4.13
N THR A 59 -1.08 -13.32 -3.67
CA THR A 59 -0.84 -13.65 -2.26
C THR A 59 0.36 -12.88 -1.71
N ALA A 60 0.52 -12.84 -0.39
CA ALA A 60 1.72 -12.29 0.25
C ALA A 60 2.99 -12.97 -0.27
N LYS A 61 2.96 -14.29 -0.48
CA LYS A 61 4.06 -15.07 -1.05
C LYS A 61 4.38 -14.64 -2.48
N SER A 62 3.35 -14.40 -3.32
CA SER A 62 3.54 -13.92 -4.70
C SER A 62 4.24 -12.55 -4.72
N VAL A 63 3.81 -11.62 -3.86
CA VAL A 63 4.42 -10.28 -3.77
C VAL A 63 5.88 -10.38 -3.33
N ILE A 64 6.18 -11.15 -2.29
CA ILE A 64 7.56 -11.32 -1.83
C ILE A 64 8.43 -11.95 -2.93
N GLY A 65 7.93 -12.95 -3.66
CA GLY A 65 8.64 -13.55 -4.79
C GLY A 65 8.94 -12.55 -5.91
N ILE A 66 8.00 -11.63 -6.20
CA ILE A 66 8.23 -10.54 -7.15
C ILE A 66 9.34 -9.61 -6.64
N LEU A 67 9.31 -9.21 -5.37
CA LEU A 67 10.33 -8.34 -4.78
C LEU A 67 11.70 -9.00 -4.75
N ASP A 68 11.78 -10.30 -4.48
CA ASP A 68 13.01 -11.07 -4.52
C ASP A 68 13.59 -11.12 -5.94
N ALA A 69 12.76 -11.36 -6.94
CA ALA A 69 13.16 -11.37 -8.36
C ALA A 69 13.62 -9.98 -8.85
N LEU A 70 13.16 -8.90 -8.21
CA LEU A 70 13.58 -7.52 -8.48
C LEU A 70 14.72 -7.05 -7.57
N GLU A 71 15.26 -7.93 -6.73
CA GLU A 71 16.32 -7.62 -5.74
C GLU A 71 15.94 -6.50 -4.77
N VAL A 72 14.63 -6.32 -4.50
CA VAL A 72 14.12 -5.33 -3.55
C VAL A 72 14.13 -5.92 -2.15
N ARG A 73 15.04 -5.45 -1.30
CA ARG A 73 15.18 -5.92 0.10
C ARG A 73 14.21 -5.23 1.04
N TRP A 74 14.08 -3.92 0.91
CA TRP A 74 13.28 -3.07 1.78
C TRP A 74 12.44 -2.12 0.95
N ALA A 75 11.19 -1.90 1.35
CA ALA A 75 10.30 -0.98 0.67
C ALA A 75 9.28 -0.36 1.62
N LEU A 76 8.80 0.84 1.28
CA LEU A 76 7.53 1.33 1.78
C LEU A 76 6.40 0.64 1.02
N LEU A 77 5.39 0.19 1.74
CA LEU A 77 4.24 -0.50 1.16
C LEU A 77 3.05 0.45 1.03
N VAL A 78 2.47 0.51 -0.16
CA VAL A 78 1.26 1.27 -0.46
C VAL A 78 0.19 0.30 -0.95
N GLY A 79 -0.98 0.30 -0.33
CA GLY A 79 -2.10 -0.55 -0.75
C GLY A 79 -3.35 0.28 -1.04
N ASP A 80 -3.85 0.19 -2.28
CA ASP A 80 -5.06 0.89 -2.70
C ASP A 80 -6.25 -0.08 -2.71
N ARG A 81 -7.24 0.18 -1.85
CA ARG A 81 -8.49 -0.62 -1.75
C ARG A 81 -8.23 -2.13 -1.68
N LEU A 82 -8.42 -2.87 -2.78
CA LEU A 82 -8.15 -4.32 -2.82
C LEU A 82 -6.67 -4.62 -2.50
N GLY A 83 -5.76 -3.85 -3.07
CA GLY A 83 -4.33 -3.96 -2.74
C GLY A 83 -4.04 -3.62 -1.28
N GLY A 84 -4.88 -2.83 -0.63
CA GLY A 84 -4.78 -2.51 0.79
C GLY A 84 -4.99 -3.72 1.71
N GLU A 85 -5.80 -4.69 1.29
CA GLU A 85 -6.00 -5.92 2.07
C GLU A 85 -4.70 -6.72 2.18
N LEU A 86 -4.08 -6.94 1.05
CA LEU A 86 -2.80 -7.64 0.98
C LEU A 86 -1.66 -6.82 1.62
N ALA A 87 -1.71 -5.48 1.51
CA ALA A 87 -0.74 -4.61 2.16
C ALA A 87 -0.81 -4.72 3.69
N TRP A 88 -1.98 -4.79 4.29
CA TRP A 88 -2.13 -5.03 5.73
C TRP A 88 -1.54 -6.37 6.16
N GLU A 89 -1.83 -7.45 5.42
CA GLU A 89 -1.29 -8.79 5.68
C GLU A 89 0.25 -8.79 5.61
N LEU A 90 0.81 -8.21 4.56
CA LEU A 90 2.26 -8.09 4.38
C LEU A 90 2.92 -7.28 5.50
N ALA A 91 2.32 -6.14 5.86
CA ALA A 91 2.82 -5.28 6.93
C ALA A 91 2.77 -5.97 8.30
N ALA A 92 1.78 -6.85 8.54
CA ALA A 92 1.65 -7.60 9.78
C ALA A 92 2.58 -8.81 9.87
N THR A 93 2.92 -9.43 8.73
CA THR A 93 3.63 -10.72 8.71
C THR A 93 5.07 -10.65 8.20
N ARG A 94 5.46 -9.56 7.55
CA ARG A 94 6.77 -9.40 6.88
C ARG A 94 7.49 -8.11 7.27
N LEU A 95 7.66 -7.91 8.58
CA LEU A 95 8.45 -6.80 9.15
C LEU A 95 9.89 -6.75 8.64
N ASP A 96 10.41 -7.88 8.19
CA ASP A 96 11.73 -8.04 7.60
C ASP A 96 11.86 -7.40 6.20
N ARG A 97 10.76 -6.95 5.59
CA ARG A 97 10.71 -6.47 4.20
C ARG A 97 10.17 -5.06 4.03
N PHE A 98 9.43 -4.55 5.00
CA PHE A 98 8.76 -3.26 4.86
C PHE A 98 9.12 -2.31 5.99
N ILE A 99 9.20 -1.02 5.64
CA ILE A 99 9.61 0.06 6.52
C ILE A 99 8.44 0.95 6.98
N GLY A 100 7.31 0.81 6.34
CA GLY A 100 6.09 1.57 6.65
C GLY A 100 4.95 1.14 5.74
N LEU A 101 3.75 1.59 6.09
CA LEU A 101 2.51 1.27 5.39
C LEU A 101 1.69 2.53 5.10
N VAL A 102 1.23 2.66 3.86
CA VAL A 102 0.20 3.62 3.46
C VAL A 102 -0.96 2.85 2.85
N VAL A 103 -2.16 2.99 3.37
CA VAL A 103 -3.35 2.29 2.85
C VAL A 103 -4.45 3.28 2.49
N ILE A 104 -5.20 2.97 1.45
CA ILE A 104 -6.32 3.77 0.98
C ILE A 104 -7.60 2.96 1.14
N ASP A 105 -8.55 3.52 1.90
CA ASP A 105 -9.91 2.98 2.10
C ASP A 105 -9.97 1.50 2.54
N ARG A 106 -8.98 1.05 3.31
CA ARG A 106 -8.95 -0.30 3.90
C ARG A 106 -8.45 -0.25 5.33
N GLY A 107 -9.08 -1.06 6.17
CA GLY A 107 -8.70 -1.26 7.56
C GLY A 107 -7.92 -2.55 7.78
N HIS A 108 -7.41 -2.69 9.01
CA HIS A 108 -6.75 -3.89 9.46
C HIS A 108 -7.68 -5.12 9.32
N PRO A 109 -7.19 -6.32 8.91
CA PRO A 109 -8.02 -7.51 8.67
C PRO A 109 -8.91 -7.94 9.84
N ARG A 110 -8.56 -7.60 11.08
CA ARG A 110 -9.40 -7.84 12.28
C ARG A 110 -10.59 -6.88 12.41
N VAL A 111 -10.64 -5.81 11.65
CA VAL A 111 -11.72 -4.84 11.70
C VAL A 111 -12.73 -5.17 10.61
N ALA A 112 -14.03 -5.17 10.97
CA ALA A 112 -15.08 -5.33 9.98
C ALA A 112 -14.96 -4.23 8.91
N ASP A 113 -14.99 -4.64 7.65
CA ASP A 113 -14.95 -3.75 6.50
C ASP A 113 -16.30 -3.02 6.31
N LEU A 114 -16.43 -2.25 5.23
CA LEU A 114 -17.67 -1.52 4.92
C LEU A 114 -18.89 -2.42 4.70
N ALA A 115 -18.68 -3.71 4.39
CA ALA A 115 -19.72 -4.72 4.26
C ALA A 115 -19.96 -5.49 5.57
N GLY A 116 -19.25 -5.16 6.65
CA GLY A 116 -19.34 -5.83 7.94
C GLY A 116 -18.57 -7.15 8.03
N VAL A 117 -17.67 -7.41 7.07
CA VAL A 117 -16.90 -8.66 7.01
C VAL A 117 -15.54 -8.47 7.71
N ILE A 118 -15.21 -9.36 8.65
CA ILE A 118 -13.88 -9.52 9.23
C ILE A 118 -13.13 -10.54 8.38
N ARG A 119 -12.00 -10.14 7.81
CA ARG A 119 -11.26 -10.98 6.86
C ARG A 119 -10.38 -12.01 7.53
N ASP A 120 -9.72 -11.61 8.61
CA ASP A 120 -8.84 -12.48 9.39
C ASP A 120 -8.82 -12.03 10.85
N GLU A 121 -9.51 -12.76 11.71
CA GLU A 121 -9.56 -12.50 13.17
C GLU A 121 -8.20 -12.72 13.86
N HIS A 122 -7.29 -13.45 13.22
CA HIS A 122 -5.99 -13.82 13.76
C HIS A 122 -4.82 -13.03 13.17
N CYS A 123 -5.09 -12.10 12.24
CA CYS A 123 -4.04 -11.26 11.66
C CYS A 123 -3.24 -10.56 12.77
N PRO A 124 -1.90 -10.66 12.79
CA PRO A 124 -1.08 -10.00 13.80
C PRO A 124 -1.24 -8.48 13.77
N PRO A 125 -0.98 -7.78 14.89
CA PRO A 125 -0.83 -6.34 14.88
C PRO A 125 0.31 -5.89 13.97
N VAL A 126 0.22 -4.68 13.45
CA VAL A 126 1.24 -4.05 12.60
C VAL A 126 2.14 -3.18 13.47
N GLU A 127 3.45 -3.41 13.44
CA GLU A 127 4.44 -2.60 14.17
C GLU A 127 4.96 -1.41 13.35
N LEU A 128 4.69 -1.38 12.05
CA LEU A 128 5.15 -0.34 11.14
C LEU A 128 4.38 0.97 11.35
N ASN A 129 5.08 2.10 11.13
CA ASN A 129 4.42 3.40 11.01
C ASN A 129 3.43 3.36 9.84
N THR A 130 2.18 3.72 10.10
CA THR A 130 1.09 3.54 9.15
C THR A 130 0.31 4.82 8.93
N THR A 131 0.01 5.15 7.68
CA THR A 131 -0.94 6.20 7.29
C THR A 131 -2.14 5.56 6.60
N ALA A 132 -3.34 5.79 7.15
CA ALA A 132 -4.59 5.42 6.52
C ALA A 132 -5.21 6.64 5.85
N LEU A 133 -5.29 6.61 4.52
CA LEU A 133 -5.96 7.61 3.71
C LEU A 133 -7.42 7.20 3.51
N VAL A 134 -8.34 8.11 3.76
CA VAL A 134 -9.78 7.80 3.74
C VAL A 134 -10.54 8.78 2.85
N SER A 135 -11.38 8.26 1.97
CA SER A 135 -12.18 9.06 1.04
C SER A 135 -13.63 9.24 1.49
N THR A 136 -14.07 8.51 2.50
CA THR A 136 -15.45 8.55 3.02
C THR A 136 -15.49 8.51 4.55
N ASN A 137 -16.59 8.94 5.13
CA ASN A 137 -16.81 8.85 6.60
C ASN A 137 -16.84 7.39 7.08
N ALA A 138 -17.38 6.47 6.27
CA ALA A 138 -17.40 5.06 6.59
C ALA A 138 -15.98 4.47 6.61
N ALA A 139 -15.15 4.78 5.60
CA ALA A 139 -13.74 4.38 5.56
C ALA A 139 -12.95 4.98 6.74
N ARG A 140 -13.28 6.21 7.16
CA ARG A 140 -12.69 6.84 8.35
C ARG A 140 -13.02 6.07 9.63
N ALA A 141 -14.24 5.60 9.79
CA ALA A 141 -14.63 4.80 10.96
C ALA A 141 -13.85 3.48 11.02
N VAL A 142 -13.68 2.80 9.88
CA VAL A 142 -12.87 1.57 9.76
C VAL A 142 -11.40 1.85 10.06
N ALA A 143 -10.84 2.95 9.54
CA ALA A 143 -9.47 3.35 9.81
C ALA A 143 -9.24 3.61 11.30
N ARG A 144 -10.13 4.36 11.96
CA ARG A 144 -10.06 4.62 13.41
C ARG A 144 -10.14 3.32 14.23
N ALA A 145 -11.01 2.39 13.87
CA ALA A 145 -11.11 1.10 14.52
C ALA A 145 -9.83 0.25 14.35
N SER A 146 -9.07 0.47 13.27
CA SER A 146 -7.81 -0.23 13.00
C SER A 146 -6.66 0.23 13.89
N GLN A 147 -6.73 1.43 14.50
CA GLN A 147 -5.66 2.02 15.30
C GLN A 147 -5.19 1.10 16.44
N ARG A 148 -6.10 0.37 17.08
CA ARG A 148 -5.77 -0.56 18.18
C ARG A 148 -4.90 -1.74 17.77
N TYR A 149 -4.76 -1.99 16.47
CA TYR A 149 -3.93 -3.04 15.90
C TYR A 149 -2.65 -2.52 15.25
N VAL A 150 -2.33 -1.23 15.42
CA VAL A 150 -1.08 -0.64 14.96
C VAL A 150 -0.30 -0.14 16.16
N TYR A 151 0.90 -0.67 16.34
CA TYR A 151 1.80 -0.32 17.44
C TYR A 151 2.83 0.75 17.05
N GLY A 152 3.03 0.96 15.75
CA GLY A 152 3.77 2.10 15.23
C GLY A 152 2.96 3.41 15.30
N ASP A 153 3.55 4.49 14.81
CA ASP A 153 2.81 5.75 14.61
C ASP A 153 1.66 5.54 13.62
N TYR A 154 0.46 5.98 14.00
CA TYR A 154 -0.74 5.79 13.19
C TYR A 154 -1.43 7.13 12.90
N ARG A 155 -1.59 7.42 11.61
CA ARG A 155 -2.28 8.63 11.14
C ARG A 155 -3.46 8.28 10.26
N VAL A 156 -4.59 8.93 10.49
CA VAL A 156 -5.75 8.89 9.60
C VAL A 156 -5.86 10.24 8.90
N VAL A 157 -5.79 10.23 7.58
CA VAL A 157 -5.77 11.44 6.74
C VAL A 157 -6.92 11.38 5.73
N GLU A 158 -7.68 12.45 5.64
CA GLU A 158 -8.76 12.56 4.67
C GLU A 158 -8.22 12.91 3.28
N LEU A 159 -8.61 12.14 2.27
CA LEU A 159 -8.33 12.47 0.88
C LEU A 159 -9.23 13.62 0.42
N LEU A 160 -8.62 14.74 0.06
CA LEU A 160 -9.31 15.96 -0.34
C LEU A 160 -9.91 15.92 -1.77
N GLY A 161 -9.71 14.85 -2.48
CA GLY A 161 -9.79 14.78 -3.93
C GLY A 161 -11.11 14.39 -4.58
N ARG A 162 -12.26 14.58 -3.95
CA ARG A 162 -13.54 14.44 -4.69
C ARG A 162 -13.75 15.51 -5.77
N ARG A 163 -13.00 16.62 -5.71
CA ARG A 163 -13.14 17.76 -6.65
C ARG A 163 -12.05 17.83 -7.71
N ASN A 164 -10.88 17.22 -7.46
CA ASN A 164 -9.74 17.31 -8.37
C ASN A 164 -8.80 16.11 -8.19
N ALA A 165 -8.70 15.25 -9.21
CA ALA A 165 -7.81 14.08 -9.20
C ALA A 165 -6.32 14.46 -9.00
N ALA A 166 -5.93 15.67 -9.46
CA ALA A 166 -4.56 16.15 -9.28
C ALA A 166 -4.24 16.43 -7.80
N ASP A 167 -5.18 16.93 -7.02
CA ASP A 167 -4.98 17.21 -5.59
C ASP A 167 -4.83 15.91 -4.80
N SER A 168 -5.63 14.88 -5.10
CA SER A 168 -5.48 13.55 -4.49
C SER A 168 -4.12 12.93 -4.80
N THR A 169 -3.64 13.10 -6.03
CA THR A 169 -2.32 12.61 -6.45
C THR A 169 -1.20 13.28 -5.68
N ALA A 170 -1.26 14.60 -5.53
CA ALA A 170 -0.26 15.37 -4.78
C ALA A 170 -0.25 14.98 -3.30
N GLN A 171 -1.43 14.86 -2.70
CA GLN A 171 -1.59 14.47 -1.29
C GLN A 171 -1.08 13.04 -1.05
N LEU A 172 -1.45 12.09 -1.89
CA LEU A 172 -0.97 10.70 -1.78
C LEU A 172 0.56 10.65 -1.88
N ALA A 173 1.15 11.33 -2.86
CA ALA A 173 2.60 11.39 -3.01
C ALA A 173 3.27 12.00 -1.77
N ALA A 174 2.71 13.09 -1.21
CA ALA A 174 3.25 13.73 -0.01
C ALA A 174 3.22 12.80 1.21
N GLU A 175 2.14 12.07 1.44
CA GLU A 175 2.04 11.12 2.55
C GLU A 175 3.01 9.93 2.37
N ILE A 176 3.21 9.46 1.15
CA ILE A 176 4.21 8.43 0.85
C ILE A 176 5.63 8.95 1.17
N VAL A 177 5.98 10.14 0.67
CA VAL A 177 7.30 10.75 0.91
C VAL A 177 7.54 10.94 2.41
N MET A 178 6.54 11.43 3.15
CA MET A 178 6.67 11.58 4.60
C MET A 178 6.98 10.25 5.31
N ARG A 179 6.39 9.15 4.87
CA ARG A 179 6.65 7.83 5.47
C ARG A 179 8.00 7.25 5.08
N THR A 180 8.60 7.68 3.97
CA THR A 180 9.97 7.29 3.60
C THR A 180 11.04 8.12 4.31
N SER A 181 10.68 9.29 4.84
CA SER A 181 11.64 10.23 5.46
C SER A 181 11.80 10.05 6.98
N THR A 182 11.12 9.11 7.59
CA THR A 182 11.18 8.82 9.04
C THR A 182 12.35 7.89 9.42
N TRP A 183 13.56 8.22 8.94
CA TRP A 183 14.82 7.55 9.30
C TRP A 183 15.71 8.47 10.11
#